data_b87d459db717f837b287b21a2d5e0337
#
_entry.id   b87d459db717f837b287b21a2d5e0337
#
_cell.length_a   1.000
_cell.length_b   1.000
_cell.length_c   1.000
_cell.angle_alpha   90.00
_cell.angle_beta   90.00
_cell.angle_gamma   90.00
#
_symmetry.space_group_name_H-M   'P 1'
#
loop_
_entity.id
_entity.type
_entity.pdbx_description
1 polymer ?
#
loop_
_entity_poly.entity_id
_entity_poly.type
_entity_poly.pdbx_seq_one_letter_code
_entity_poly.pdbx_strand_id
1 'polypeptide(L)'
;QETMRLYEDILSDADDHGLMVIFHGCTIPRGWERMYPNYVGSEAVLASENMVFNQHFCDEEAFNTCLHPFIRNTVGCMEFGGCFLNKRLNRNNDGGTIRRTTDIFQLATTILFQNPVQNFALAPNNLKDVSPVCVDYMKTVPTTWDETRFIDGYPGKYVVLARRHGDTWYLAAVNAGKEIVKLKLDLDMFAGKTVSLYKDDKKGEPQLVTLKVKESGKVQLEILPQGGVVLV
;
A
#
# COMPACT_ATOMS: atom_id res chain seq x y z
N GLN A 1 5.62 28.04 -15.25
CA GLN A 1 7.06 27.86 -15.48
C GLN A 1 7.87 27.97 -14.18
N GLU A 2 7.64 28.99 -13.35
CA GLU A 2 8.37 29.22 -12.10
C GLU A 2 8.25 28.02 -11.13
N THR A 3 7.04 27.52 -10.93
CA THR A 3 6.81 26.37 -10.06
C THR A 3 7.59 25.14 -10.52
N MET A 4 7.69 24.89 -11.83
CA MET A 4 8.44 23.75 -12.35
C MET A 4 9.94 23.90 -12.15
N ARG A 5 10.46 25.12 -12.32
CA ARG A 5 11.87 25.42 -12.01
C ARG A 5 12.17 25.19 -10.52
N LEU A 6 11.26 25.61 -9.64
CA LEU A 6 11.44 25.38 -8.20
C LEU A 6 11.60 23.89 -7.85
N TYR A 7 10.84 22.99 -8.49
CA TYR A 7 11.05 21.54 -8.30
C TYR A 7 12.44 21.10 -8.73
N GLU A 8 12.89 21.57 -9.90
CA GLU A 8 14.20 21.23 -10.45
C GLU A 8 15.34 21.81 -9.61
N ASP A 9 15.21 23.04 -9.14
CA ASP A 9 16.18 23.69 -8.26
C ASP A 9 16.29 22.92 -6.93
N ILE A 10 15.15 22.55 -6.30
CA ILE A 10 15.14 21.74 -5.07
C ILE A 10 15.84 20.38 -5.28
N LEU A 11 15.57 19.71 -6.39
CA LEU A 11 16.19 18.43 -6.70
C LEU A 11 17.70 18.55 -6.90
N SER A 12 18.14 19.58 -7.62
CA SER A 12 19.56 19.85 -7.84
C SER A 12 20.28 20.20 -6.52
N ASP A 13 19.73 21.13 -5.75
CA ASP A 13 20.33 21.54 -4.48
C ASP A 13 20.38 20.38 -3.49
N ALA A 14 19.34 19.54 -3.42
CA ALA A 14 19.31 18.36 -2.59
C ALA A 14 20.34 17.31 -3.01
N ASP A 15 20.56 17.12 -4.31
CA ASP A 15 21.58 16.20 -4.83
C ASP A 15 22.98 16.65 -4.44
N ASP A 16 23.28 17.93 -4.56
CA ASP A 16 24.55 18.53 -4.13
C ASP A 16 24.84 18.32 -2.63
N HIS A 17 23.79 18.12 -1.84
CA HIS A 17 23.89 17.85 -0.39
C HIS A 17 23.70 16.36 -0.02
N GLY A 18 23.59 15.47 -0.99
CA GLY A 18 23.39 14.03 -0.78
C GLY A 18 22.05 13.67 -0.14
N LEU A 19 21.00 14.45 -0.43
CA LEU A 19 19.65 14.26 0.12
C LEU A 19 18.70 13.64 -0.93
N MET A 20 17.91 12.67 -0.49
CA MET A 20 16.78 12.15 -1.27
C MET A 20 15.55 13.05 -1.09
N VAL A 21 14.73 13.16 -2.13
CA VAL A 21 13.56 14.02 -2.16
C VAL A 21 12.29 13.25 -2.46
N ILE A 22 11.26 13.45 -1.63
CA ILE A 22 9.87 13.06 -1.86
C ILE A 22 9.03 14.33 -1.77
N PHE A 23 8.26 14.63 -2.82
CA PHE A 23 7.37 15.80 -2.80
C PHE A 23 5.97 15.47 -2.30
N HIS A 24 5.45 16.31 -1.39
CA HIS A 24 4.06 16.30 -0.93
C HIS A 24 3.33 17.59 -1.30
N GLY A 25 1.99 17.53 -1.41
CA GLY A 25 1.19 18.66 -1.86
C GLY A 25 1.62 19.17 -3.24
N CYS A 26 1.97 18.30 -4.16
CA CYS A 26 2.73 18.58 -5.34
C CYS A 26 1.99 18.21 -6.65
N THR A 27 2.59 18.55 -7.80
CA THR A 27 2.12 18.06 -9.10
C THR A 27 2.49 16.59 -9.32
N ILE A 28 1.78 15.94 -10.25
CA ILE A 28 2.14 14.59 -10.70
C ILE A 28 3.56 14.56 -11.28
N PRO A 29 4.28 13.42 -11.20
CA PRO A 29 5.63 13.28 -11.75
C PRO A 29 5.72 13.71 -13.21
N ARG A 30 6.86 14.32 -13.57
CA ARG A 30 7.14 14.85 -14.91
C ARG A 30 8.35 14.19 -15.57
N GLY A 31 8.73 12.99 -15.11
CA GLY A 31 9.91 12.29 -15.59
C GLY A 31 11.19 12.66 -14.83
N TRP A 32 11.08 13.30 -13.69
CA TRP A 32 12.22 13.69 -12.84
C TRP A 32 13.06 12.50 -12.41
N GLU A 33 12.47 11.33 -12.26
CA GLU A 33 13.14 10.07 -11.94
C GLU A 33 14.19 9.66 -12.99
N ARG A 34 14.16 10.25 -14.19
CA ARG A 34 15.14 10.03 -15.25
C ARG A 34 16.25 11.08 -15.28
N MET A 35 16.06 12.18 -14.58
CA MET A 35 16.96 13.33 -14.58
C MET A 35 17.71 13.46 -13.26
N TYR A 36 17.05 13.15 -12.15
CA TYR A 36 17.54 13.36 -10.79
C TYR A 36 17.54 12.04 -10.03
N PRO A 37 18.72 11.43 -9.76
CA PRO A 37 18.82 10.13 -9.08
C PRO A 37 18.36 10.19 -7.62
N ASN A 38 18.36 11.37 -7.02
CA ASN A 38 17.90 11.63 -5.66
C ASN A 38 16.38 11.86 -5.56
N TYR A 39 15.64 11.95 -6.67
CA TYR A 39 14.18 11.98 -6.67
C TYR A 39 13.61 10.58 -6.42
N VAL A 40 12.98 10.38 -5.28
CA VAL A 40 12.42 9.10 -4.85
C VAL A 40 10.97 8.93 -5.29
N GLY A 41 10.19 10.00 -5.23
CA GLY A 41 8.79 9.96 -5.61
C GLY A 41 8.03 11.22 -5.22
N SER A 42 6.74 11.18 -5.48
CA SER A 42 5.80 12.25 -5.10
C SER A 42 4.51 11.64 -4.58
N GLU A 43 3.84 12.35 -3.70
CA GLU A 43 2.48 12.03 -3.29
C GLU A 43 1.50 12.28 -4.45
N ALA A 44 1.15 13.54 -4.70
CA ALA A 44 0.24 14.01 -5.76
C ALA A 44 -1.10 13.25 -5.84
N VAL A 45 -1.64 12.85 -4.70
CA VAL A 45 -2.94 12.17 -4.52
C VAL A 45 -3.53 12.52 -3.16
N LEU A 46 -4.77 12.08 -2.90
CA LEU A 46 -5.29 11.97 -1.54
C LEU A 46 -4.68 10.73 -0.91
N ALA A 47 -3.60 10.94 -0.15
CA ALA A 47 -2.84 9.88 0.50
C ALA A 47 -3.36 9.59 1.92
N SER A 48 -2.78 8.58 2.57
CA SER A 48 -3.24 8.13 3.89
C SER A 48 -3.10 9.20 4.98
N GLU A 49 -2.15 10.13 4.85
CA GLU A 49 -1.99 11.21 5.84
C GLU A 49 -3.23 12.10 5.97
N ASN A 50 -4.03 12.24 4.88
CA ASN A 50 -5.24 13.05 4.90
C ASN A 50 -6.25 12.54 5.94
N MET A 51 -6.20 11.26 6.28
CA MET A 51 -7.09 10.66 7.29
C MET A 51 -6.96 11.29 8.67
N VAL A 52 -5.78 11.83 9.03
CA VAL A 52 -5.59 12.47 10.34
C VAL A 52 -6.27 13.84 10.42
N PHE A 53 -6.57 14.48 9.28
CA PHE A 53 -7.15 15.83 9.24
C PHE A 53 -8.67 15.84 9.33
N ASN A 54 -9.35 14.87 8.69
CA ASN A 54 -10.80 14.86 8.65
C ASN A 54 -11.35 13.43 8.47
N GLN A 55 -12.48 13.14 9.14
CA GLN A 55 -13.16 11.84 9.07
C GLN A 55 -13.58 11.48 7.65
N HIS A 56 -13.96 12.45 6.83
CA HIS A 56 -14.29 12.22 5.42
C HIS A 56 -13.18 11.48 4.67
N PHE A 57 -11.93 11.80 4.91
CA PHE A 57 -10.81 11.11 4.26
C PHE A 57 -10.67 9.66 4.72
N CYS A 58 -10.99 9.35 5.98
CA CYS A 58 -11.07 7.97 6.45
C CYS A 58 -12.20 7.20 5.76
N ASP A 59 -13.33 7.86 5.54
CA ASP A 59 -14.51 7.25 4.90
C ASP A 59 -14.28 6.97 3.41
N GLU A 60 -13.41 7.75 2.74
CA GLU A 60 -13.07 7.65 1.32
C GLU A 60 -11.76 6.87 1.04
N GLU A 61 -10.99 6.52 2.08
CA GLU A 61 -9.67 5.88 1.90
C GLU A 61 -9.74 4.62 1.04
N ALA A 62 -10.69 3.73 1.32
CA ALA A 62 -10.81 2.46 0.61
C ALA A 62 -11.09 2.67 -0.89
N PHE A 63 -11.96 3.63 -1.23
CA PHE A 63 -12.23 4.01 -2.62
C PHE A 63 -10.97 4.53 -3.31
N ASN A 64 -10.28 5.50 -2.68
CA ASN A 64 -9.06 6.11 -3.23
C ASN A 64 -7.94 5.07 -3.40
N THR A 65 -7.75 4.17 -2.41
CA THR A 65 -6.78 3.07 -2.50
C THR A 65 -7.07 2.14 -3.67
N CYS A 66 -8.34 1.84 -3.95
CA CYS A 66 -8.73 1.03 -5.11
C CYS A 66 -8.72 1.80 -6.44
N LEU A 67 -8.58 3.12 -6.43
CA LEU A 67 -8.54 3.96 -7.63
C LEU A 67 -7.11 4.26 -8.08
N HIS A 68 -6.22 4.59 -7.15
CA HIS A 68 -4.87 5.09 -7.46
C HIS A 68 -3.99 4.12 -8.27
N PRO A 69 -4.03 2.78 -8.10
CA PRO A 69 -3.26 1.87 -8.93
C PRO A 69 -3.59 1.94 -10.42
N PHE A 70 -4.80 2.40 -10.78
CA PHE A 70 -5.25 2.54 -12.17
C PHE A 70 -4.96 3.91 -12.79
N ILE A 71 -4.71 4.93 -11.96
CA ILE A 71 -4.55 6.31 -12.44
C ILE A 71 -3.17 6.87 -12.06
N ARG A 72 -2.98 7.24 -10.79
CA ARG A 72 -1.81 7.99 -10.35
C ARG A 72 -0.51 7.15 -10.35
N ASN A 73 -0.57 5.92 -9.85
CA ASN A 73 0.63 5.07 -9.74
C ASN A 73 1.10 4.51 -11.09
N THR A 74 0.30 4.64 -12.15
CA THR A 74 0.70 4.32 -13.54
C THR A 74 1.65 5.36 -14.14
N VAL A 75 1.72 6.56 -13.57
CA VAL A 75 2.54 7.67 -14.08
C VAL A 75 3.98 7.60 -13.53
N GLY A 76 4.18 7.02 -12.34
CA GLY A 76 5.49 6.92 -11.68
C GLY A 76 5.37 6.57 -10.22
N CYS A 77 6.48 6.57 -9.50
CA CYS A 77 6.51 6.29 -8.07
C CYS A 77 5.53 7.18 -7.32
N MET A 78 4.80 6.58 -6.40
CA MET A 78 3.75 7.24 -5.62
C MET A 78 3.93 6.96 -4.15
N GLU A 79 4.25 7.99 -3.39
CA GLU A 79 4.25 7.92 -1.94
C GLU A 79 2.80 8.10 -1.46
N PHE A 80 2.27 7.09 -0.76
CA PHE A 80 0.88 7.09 -0.29
C PHE A 80 0.77 7.59 1.17
N GLY A 81 1.88 7.92 1.80
CA GLY A 81 1.97 8.23 3.23
C GLY A 81 2.19 6.98 4.06
N GLY A 82 1.80 7.04 5.31
CA GLY A 82 2.02 5.93 6.23
C GLY A 82 1.02 4.79 6.09
N CYS A 83 1.47 3.59 6.42
CA CYS A 83 0.61 2.45 6.72
C CYS A 83 0.12 2.61 8.16
N PHE A 84 -1.12 3.06 8.36
CA PHE A 84 -1.68 3.34 9.67
C PHE A 84 -2.33 2.11 10.27
N LEU A 85 -1.80 1.60 11.39
CA LEU A 85 -2.42 0.48 12.12
C LEU A 85 -3.25 0.93 13.33
N ASN A 86 -3.13 2.20 13.75
CA ASN A 86 -4.02 2.74 14.77
C ASN A 86 -5.47 2.81 14.26
N LYS A 87 -6.43 2.40 15.08
CA LYS A 87 -7.87 2.53 14.78
C LYS A 87 -8.37 3.96 15.00
N ARG A 88 -7.77 4.65 15.98
CA ARG A 88 -7.95 6.08 16.24
C ARG A 88 -6.68 6.81 15.83
N LEU A 89 -6.80 7.77 14.93
CA LEU A 89 -5.65 8.37 14.26
C LEU A 89 -5.03 9.51 15.06
N ASN A 90 -4.60 9.18 16.26
CA ASN A 90 -3.69 10.00 17.05
C ASN A 90 -2.57 9.13 17.64
N ARG A 91 -1.58 9.76 18.24
CA ARG A 91 -0.41 9.07 18.80
C ARG A 91 -0.77 7.99 19.82
N ASN A 92 -1.81 8.20 20.62
CA ASN A 92 -2.19 7.32 21.72
C ASN A 92 -3.24 6.28 21.33
N ASN A 93 -3.73 6.30 20.08
CA ASN A 93 -4.81 5.43 19.59
C ASN A 93 -6.12 5.54 20.42
N ASP A 94 -6.40 6.72 20.98
CA ASP A 94 -7.54 6.98 21.85
C ASP A 94 -8.45 8.13 21.38
N GLY A 95 -8.03 8.90 20.38
CA GLY A 95 -8.71 10.09 19.86
C GLY A 95 -8.50 10.31 18.36
N GLY A 96 -8.92 11.47 17.88
CA GLY A 96 -8.83 11.83 16.45
C GLY A 96 -9.88 11.11 15.59
N THR A 97 -9.62 11.05 14.30
CA THR A 97 -10.45 10.37 13.31
C THR A 97 -10.42 8.86 13.47
N ILE A 98 -11.37 8.16 12.86
CA ILE A 98 -11.52 6.71 12.97
C ILE A 98 -11.22 6.08 11.60
N ARG A 99 -10.15 5.29 11.52
CA ARG A 99 -9.86 4.47 10.34
C ARG A 99 -10.96 3.44 10.11
N ARG A 100 -11.41 3.29 8.87
CA ARG A 100 -12.45 2.34 8.46
C ARG A 100 -11.90 1.00 7.97
N THR A 101 -10.77 1.05 7.31
CA THR A 101 -10.11 -0.12 6.72
C THR A 101 -9.49 -1.03 7.80
N THR A 102 -9.31 -2.31 7.47
CA THR A 102 -8.67 -3.27 8.36
C THR A 102 -7.15 -3.11 8.39
N ASP A 103 -6.48 -3.77 9.33
CA ASP A 103 -5.02 -3.77 9.39
C ASP A 103 -4.40 -4.45 8.16
N ILE A 104 -5.01 -5.54 7.67
CA ILE A 104 -4.51 -6.22 6.45
C ILE A 104 -4.73 -5.35 5.20
N PHE A 105 -5.79 -4.54 5.15
CA PHE A 105 -5.95 -3.54 4.11
C PHE A 105 -4.75 -2.59 4.10
N GLN A 106 -4.34 -2.08 5.27
CA GLN A 106 -3.19 -1.19 5.39
C GLN A 106 -1.88 -1.88 4.96
N LEU A 107 -1.65 -3.12 5.36
CA LEU A 107 -0.48 -3.87 4.92
C LEU A 107 -0.46 -4.05 3.39
N ALA A 108 -1.60 -4.30 2.77
CA ALA A 108 -1.71 -4.48 1.33
C ALA A 108 -1.26 -3.23 0.55
N THR A 109 -1.40 -2.01 1.11
CA THR A 109 -0.97 -0.75 0.46
C THR A 109 0.53 -0.74 0.17
N THR A 110 1.34 -1.44 0.98
CA THR A 110 2.80 -1.53 0.80
C THR A 110 3.21 -2.24 -0.49
N ILE A 111 2.34 -3.09 -1.03
CA ILE A 111 2.53 -3.77 -2.32
C ILE A 111 1.79 -3.02 -3.43
N LEU A 112 0.58 -2.52 -3.16
CA LEU A 112 -0.24 -1.84 -4.17
C LEU A 112 0.44 -0.60 -4.72
N PHE A 113 1.14 0.16 -3.87
CA PHE A 113 1.79 1.41 -4.26
C PHE A 113 3.29 1.22 -4.41
N GLN A 114 3.80 1.71 -5.54
CA GLN A 114 5.23 1.64 -5.82
C GLN A 114 5.92 2.94 -5.40
N ASN A 115 6.69 2.83 -4.33
CA ASN A 115 7.63 3.86 -3.92
C ASN A 115 8.85 3.19 -3.26
N PRO A 116 10.09 3.57 -3.62
CA PRO A 116 11.29 2.93 -3.06
C PRO A 116 11.53 3.26 -1.59
N VAL A 117 10.81 4.21 -1.02
CA VAL A 117 10.77 4.49 0.43
C VAL A 117 9.37 4.23 0.95
N GLN A 118 9.24 3.35 1.94
CA GLN A 118 7.98 2.99 2.56
C GLN A 118 7.90 3.59 3.97
N ASN A 119 6.84 4.34 4.23
CA ASN A 119 6.54 4.86 5.55
C ASN A 119 5.61 3.92 6.33
N PHE A 120 5.90 3.76 7.62
CA PHE A 120 5.00 3.10 8.58
C PHE A 120 4.66 4.11 9.68
N ALA A 121 3.41 4.52 9.76
CA ALA A 121 2.95 5.55 10.69
C ALA A 121 2.72 4.97 12.09
N LEU A 122 3.80 4.56 12.75
CA LEU A 122 3.80 4.02 14.10
C LEU A 122 4.68 4.86 15.02
N ALA A 123 4.12 5.28 16.16
CA ALA A 123 4.91 5.78 17.28
C ALA A 123 5.38 4.60 18.16
N PRO A 124 6.50 4.71 18.88
CA PRO A 124 7.03 3.61 19.69
C PRO A 124 6.03 2.99 20.68
N ASN A 125 5.14 3.80 21.25
CA ASN A 125 4.09 3.33 22.15
C ASN A 125 3.01 2.51 21.45
N ASN A 126 2.79 2.69 20.13
CA ASN A 126 1.79 1.95 19.37
C ASN A 126 2.18 0.50 19.09
N LEU A 127 3.44 0.12 19.27
CA LEU A 127 3.88 -1.28 19.14
C LEU A 127 3.17 -2.21 20.13
N LYS A 128 2.56 -1.66 21.18
CA LYS A 128 1.74 -2.44 22.14
C LYS A 128 0.29 -2.62 21.69
N ASP A 129 -0.18 -1.76 20.78
CA ASP A 129 -1.56 -1.69 20.35
C ASP A 129 -1.80 -2.49 19.05
N VAL A 130 -0.73 -2.75 18.29
CA VAL A 130 -0.82 -3.41 16.99
C VAL A 130 -0.50 -4.90 17.08
N SER A 131 -1.10 -5.67 16.17
CA SER A 131 -0.86 -7.11 16.11
C SER A 131 0.61 -7.41 15.75
N PRO A 132 1.28 -8.33 16.47
CA PRO A 132 2.62 -8.79 16.12
C PRO A 132 2.73 -9.29 14.67
N VAL A 133 1.67 -9.90 14.14
CA VAL A 133 1.59 -10.35 12.73
C VAL A 133 1.85 -9.20 11.76
N CYS A 134 1.28 -8.03 12.03
CA CYS A 134 1.48 -6.84 11.19
C CYS A 134 2.89 -6.29 11.32
N VAL A 135 3.42 -6.20 12.55
CA VAL A 135 4.78 -5.71 12.81
C VAL A 135 5.83 -6.60 12.15
N ASP A 136 5.67 -7.92 12.23
CA ASP A 136 6.61 -8.86 11.63
C ASP A 136 6.58 -8.81 10.09
N TYR A 137 5.40 -8.63 9.49
CA TYR A 137 5.28 -8.36 8.05
C TYR A 137 6.05 -7.09 7.65
N MET A 138 5.83 -5.98 8.35
CA MET A 138 6.46 -4.68 8.05
C MET A 138 8.00 -4.75 8.05
N LYS A 139 8.60 -5.64 8.83
CA LYS A 139 10.06 -5.85 8.88
C LYS A 139 10.61 -6.51 7.62
N THR A 140 9.77 -7.16 6.82
CA THR A 140 10.19 -8.06 5.74
C THR A 140 9.72 -7.63 4.37
N VAL A 141 8.70 -6.77 4.26
CA VAL A 141 8.20 -6.31 2.97
C VAL A 141 9.25 -5.46 2.24
N PRO A 142 9.57 -5.79 0.97
CA PRO A 142 10.50 -4.98 0.19
C PRO A 142 9.84 -3.67 -0.29
N THR A 143 10.67 -2.71 -0.68
CA THR A 143 10.24 -1.41 -1.19
C THR A 143 10.49 -1.23 -2.69
N THR A 144 11.23 -2.16 -3.31
CA THR A 144 11.55 -2.14 -4.74
C THR A 144 11.06 -3.41 -5.41
N TRP A 145 10.66 -3.30 -6.67
CA TRP A 145 10.00 -4.38 -7.39
C TRP A 145 10.60 -4.57 -8.79
N ASP A 146 10.87 -5.83 -9.14
CA ASP A 146 11.42 -6.21 -10.46
C ASP A 146 10.33 -6.40 -11.50
N GLU A 147 9.13 -6.78 -11.07
CA GLU A 147 7.99 -7.07 -11.94
C GLU A 147 6.67 -6.73 -11.24
N THR A 148 5.70 -6.24 -12.03
CA THR A 148 4.34 -6.00 -11.56
C THR A 148 3.36 -6.66 -12.53
N ARG A 149 2.39 -7.41 -11.98
CA ARG A 149 1.28 -8.01 -12.72
C ARG A 149 -0.06 -7.51 -12.17
N PHE A 150 -0.88 -6.98 -13.04
CA PHE A 150 -2.29 -6.78 -12.73
C PHE A 150 -2.99 -8.13 -12.81
N ILE A 151 -3.66 -8.52 -11.73
CA ILE A 151 -4.33 -9.82 -11.63
C ILE A 151 -5.82 -9.68 -11.85
N ASP A 152 -6.47 -8.75 -11.12
CA ASP A 152 -7.91 -8.51 -11.22
C ASP A 152 -8.25 -7.16 -10.59
N GLY A 153 -9.41 -6.60 -10.90
CA GLY A 153 -9.88 -5.38 -10.24
C GLY A 153 -10.73 -4.47 -11.10
N TYR A 154 -11.34 -3.51 -10.42
CA TYR A 154 -12.11 -2.43 -11.05
C TYR A 154 -11.88 -1.13 -10.26
N PRO A 155 -11.53 -0.01 -10.93
CA PRO A 155 -11.22 1.26 -10.27
C PRO A 155 -12.28 1.66 -9.23
N GLY A 156 -11.83 1.98 -8.03
CA GLY A 156 -12.67 2.39 -6.91
C GLY A 156 -13.51 1.27 -6.26
N LYS A 157 -13.40 0.02 -6.73
CA LYS A 157 -14.16 -1.11 -6.15
C LYS A 157 -13.26 -2.10 -5.43
N TYR A 158 -12.31 -2.69 -6.12
CA TYR A 158 -11.31 -3.59 -5.58
C TYR A 158 -10.13 -3.66 -6.53
N VAL A 159 -8.99 -4.11 -6.03
CA VAL A 159 -7.78 -4.30 -6.84
C VAL A 159 -6.97 -5.47 -6.32
N VAL A 160 -6.40 -6.23 -7.25
CA VAL A 160 -5.47 -7.32 -6.99
C VAL A 160 -4.23 -7.12 -7.86
N LEU A 161 -3.09 -6.88 -7.22
CA LEU A 161 -1.79 -6.76 -7.88
C LEU A 161 -0.83 -7.81 -7.32
N ALA A 162 0.04 -8.34 -8.17
CA ALA A 162 1.18 -9.11 -7.75
C ALA A 162 2.47 -8.39 -8.16
N ARG A 163 3.47 -8.40 -7.26
CA ARG A 163 4.80 -7.82 -7.50
C ARG A 163 5.88 -8.81 -7.12
N ARG A 164 6.99 -8.80 -7.83
CA ARG A 164 8.14 -9.67 -7.56
C ARG A 164 9.33 -8.84 -7.09
N HIS A 165 10.00 -9.33 -6.07
CA HIS A 165 11.30 -8.86 -5.62
C HIS A 165 12.25 -10.06 -5.51
N GLY A 166 13.33 -10.07 -6.29
CA GLY A 166 14.18 -11.26 -6.45
C GLY A 166 13.34 -12.45 -6.97
N ASP A 167 13.38 -13.55 -6.25
CA ASP A 167 12.62 -14.77 -6.58
C ASP A 167 11.26 -14.85 -5.86
N THR A 168 10.93 -13.86 -5.04
CA THR A 168 9.72 -13.89 -4.21
C THR A 168 8.62 -13.03 -4.82
N TRP A 169 7.44 -13.61 -4.94
CA TRP A 169 6.22 -12.94 -5.32
C TRP A 169 5.42 -12.49 -4.09
N TYR A 170 4.86 -11.31 -4.19
CA TYR A 170 3.97 -10.69 -3.23
C TYR A 170 2.67 -10.34 -3.94
N LEU A 171 1.54 -10.76 -3.40
CA LEU A 171 0.23 -10.38 -3.92
C LEU A 171 -0.50 -9.56 -2.87
N ALA A 172 -1.11 -8.47 -3.29
CA ALA A 172 -2.00 -7.67 -2.47
C ALA A 172 -3.37 -7.56 -3.12
N ALA A 173 -4.41 -7.70 -2.32
CA ALA A 173 -5.78 -7.47 -2.72
C ALA A 173 -6.51 -6.66 -1.66
N VAL A 174 -7.29 -5.67 -2.08
CA VAL A 174 -8.13 -4.83 -1.21
C VAL A 174 -9.52 -4.62 -1.79
N ASN A 175 -10.48 -4.40 -0.92
CA ASN A 175 -11.89 -4.22 -1.25
C ASN A 175 -12.42 -2.89 -0.68
N ALA A 176 -12.87 -1.99 -1.54
CA ALA A 176 -13.52 -0.73 -1.14
C ALA A 176 -15.04 -0.87 -0.90
N GLY A 177 -15.60 -2.01 -1.26
CA GLY A 177 -17.05 -2.25 -1.18
C GLY A 177 -17.56 -2.50 0.24
N LYS A 178 -18.89 -2.53 0.35
CA LYS A 178 -19.60 -2.85 1.60
C LYS A 178 -19.93 -4.34 1.73
N GLU A 179 -19.66 -5.13 0.70
CA GLU A 179 -19.93 -6.56 0.63
C GLU A 179 -18.61 -7.34 0.52
N ILE A 180 -18.63 -8.60 0.91
CA ILE A 180 -17.47 -9.49 0.74
C ILE A 180 -17.24 -9.73 -0.75
N VAL A 181 -16.00 -9.50 -1.19
CA VAL A 181 -15.56 -9.87 -2.54
C VAL A 181 -14.99 -11.29 -2.52
N LYS A 182 -15.54 -12.16 -3.39
CA LYS A 182 -15.08 -13.54 -3.57
C LYS A 182 -14.41 -13.67 -4.93
N LEU A 183 -13.14 -13.97 -4.94
CA LEU A 183 -12.31 -14.06 -6.13
C LEU A 183 -11.89 -15.50 -6.40
N LYS A 184 -11.89 -15.88 -7.68
CA LYS A 184 -11.28 -17.12 -8.18
C LYS A 184 -10.16 -16.70 -9.12
N LEU A 185 -8.93 -16.81 -8.65
CA LEU A 185 -7.75 -16.31 -9.34
C LEU A 185 -6.90 -17.46 -9.87
N ASP A 186 -6.21 -17.18 -10.98
CA ASP A 186 -5.16 -18.04 -11.52
C ASP A 186 -3.81 -17.39 -11.19
N LEU A 187 -3.09 -17.96 -10.25
CA LEU A 187 -1.86 -17.44 -9.67
C LEU A 187 -0.70 -18.40 -9.95
N ASP A 188 -0.30 -18.47 -11.22
CA ASP A 188 0.77 -19.34 -11.73
C ASP A 188 2.08 -19.17 -10.94
N MET A 189 2.39 -17.94 -10.52
CA MET A 189 3.58 -17.61 -9.74
C MET A 189 3.65 -18.30 -8.37
N PHE A 190 2.50 -18.76 -7.85
CA PHE A 190 2.39 -19.49 -6.59
C PHE A 190 2.07 -20.98 -6.77
N ALA A 191 1.94 -21.49 -8.02
CA ALA A 191 1.57 -22.87 -8.31
C ALA A 191 2.50 -23.88 -7.60
N GLY A 192 1.91 -24.85 -6.91
CA GLY A 192 2.63 -25.90 -6.16
C GLY A 192 3.31 -25.43 -4.86
N LYS A 193 3.29 -24.14 -4.56
CA LYS A 193 3.98 -23.55 -3.40
C LYS A 193 3.10 -23.55 -2.14
N THR A 194 3.79 -23.50 -1.01
CA THR A 194 3.19 -23.18 0.29
C THR A 194 3.56 -21.75 0.62
N VAL A 195 2.57 -20.90 0.82
CA VAL A 195 2.71 -19.44 0.98
C VAL A 195 2.10 -18.95 2.28
N SER A 196 2.60 -17.83 2.75
CA SER A 196 2.02 -17.09 3.86
C SER A 196 0.83 -16.27 3.37
N LEU A 197 -0.33 -16.47 3.99
CA LEU A 197 -1.55 -15.72 3.71
C LEU A 197 -1.90 -14.84 4.91
N TYR A 198 -1.72 -13.54 4.76
CA TYR A 198 -2.20 -12.53 5.68
C TYR A 198 -3.61 -12.13 5.26
N LYS A 199 -4.56 -12.24 6.16
CA LYS A 199 -5.96 -11.94 5.89
C LYS A 199 -6.68 -11.45 7.15
N ASP A 200 -7.84 -10.86 6.94
CA ASP A 200 -8.75 -10.54 8.04
C ASP A 200 -9.51 -11.79 8.51
N ASP A 201 -9.72 -11.93 9.80
CA ASP A 201 -10.70 -12.86 10.35
C ASP A 201 -12.12 -12.31 10.20
N LYS A 202 -13.14 -13.04 10.65
CA LYS A 202 -14.55 -12.61 10.57
C LYS A 202 -14.87 -11.31 11.34
N LYS A 203 -13.99 -10.89 12.23
CA LYS A 203 -14.12 -9.65 13.02
C LYS A 203 -13.28 -8.52 12.45
N GLY A 204 -12.51 -8.76 11.37
CA GLY A 204 -11.59 -7.81 10.78
C GLY A 204 -10.25 -7.73 11.51
N GLU A 205 -9.92 -8.72 12.34
CA GLU A 205 -8.63 -8.78 13.01
C GLU A 205 -7.60 -9.53 12.15
N PRO A 206 -6.32 -9.10 12.17
CA PRO A 206 -5.29 -9.66 11.29
C PRO A 206 -4.90 -11.09 11.70
N GLN A 207 -4.82 -11.96 10.70
CA GLN A 207 -4.37 -13.35 10.83
C GLN A 207 -3.29 -13.67 9.83
N LEU A 208 -2.33 -14.50 10.24
CA LEU A 208 -1.40 -15.19 9.37
C LEU A 208 -1.73 -16.68 9.33
N VAL A 209 -2.00 -17.20 8.14
CA VAL A 209 -2.23 -18.62 7.93
C VAL A 209 -1.37 -19.14 6.77
N THR A 210 -1.10 -20.44 6.76
CA THR A 210 -0.39 -21.10 5.66
C THR A 210 -1.38 -21.55 4.61
N LEU A 211 -1.14 -21.21 3.35
CA LEU A 211 -1.92 -21.64 2.20
C LEU A 211 -1.08 -22.53 1.27
N LYS A 212 -1.53 -23.74 1.03
CA LYS A 212 -0.95 -24.61 0.01
C LYS A 212 -1.68 -24.38 -1.31
N VAL A 213 -0.98 -23.79 -2.27
CA VAL A 213 -1.51 -23.56 -3.62
C VAL A 213 -1.34 -24.84 -4.45
N LYS A 214 -2.39 -25.25 -5.16
CA LYS A 214 -2.35 -26.42 -6.05
C LYS A 214 -1.43 -26.15 -7.24
N GLU A 215 -0.95 -27.23 -7.89
CA GLU A 215 -0.17 -27.13 -9.14
C GLU A 215 -0.88 -26.35 -10.26
N SER A 216 -2.20 -26.31 -10.23
CA SER A 216 -3.00 -25.54 -11.19
C SER A 216 -2.93 -24.02 -10.96
N GLY A 217 -2.30 -23.53 -9.90
CA GLY A 217 -2.25 -22.11 -9.55
C GLY A 217 -3.59 -21.50 -9.10
N LYS A 218 -4.69 -22.27 -9.11
CA LYS A 218 -6.03 -21.75 -8.79
C LYS A 218 -6.21 -21.54 -7.31
N VAL A 219 -6.55 -20.32 -6.94
CA VAL A 219 -6.77 -19.88 -5.56
C VAL A 219 -8.15 -19.23 -5.43
N GLN A 220 -8.80 -19.45 -4.31
CA GLN A 220 -10.02 -18.71 -3.93
C GLN A 220 -9.69 -17.81 -2.74
N LEU A 221 -10.01 -16.52 -2.87
CA LEU A 221 -9.83 -15.53 -1.82
C LEU A 221 -11.17 -14.88 -1.49
N GLU A 222 -11.38 -14.59 -0.22
CA GLU A 222 -12.47 -13.74 0.27
C GLU A 222 -11.87 -12.53 0.93
N ILE A 223 -12.34 -11.33 0.54
CA ILE A 223 -11.90 -10.05 1.07
C ILE A 223 -13.08 -9.38 1.73
N LEU A 224 -12.97 -9.10 3.02
CA LEU A 224 -14.02 -8.42 3.79
C LEU A 224 -14.30 -7.02 3.25
N PRO A 225 -15.46 -6.41 3.57
CA PRO A 225 -15.68 -4.99 3.33
C PRO A 225 -14.56 -4.15 3.94
N GLN A 226 -13.98 -3.24 3.15
CA GLN A 226 -12.83 -2.42 3.54
C GLN A 226 -11.65 -3.22 4.13
N GLY A 227 -11.56 -4.49 3.75
CA GLY A 227 -10.53 -5.44 4.15
C GLY A 227 -9.49 -5.71 3.09
N GLY A 228 -8.49 -6.51 3.46
CA GLY A 228 -7.37 -6.84 2.60
C GLY A 228 -6.93 -8.30 2.68
N VAL A 229 -6.07 -8.65 1.74
CA VAL A 229 -5.36 -9.92 1.68
C VAL A 229 -3.95 -9.66 1.16
N VAL A 230 -2.95 -10.32 1.78
CA VAL A 230 -1.58 -10.36 1.28
C VAL A 230 -1.11 -11.82 1.22
N LEU A 231 -0.47 -12.22 0.10
CA LEU A 231 0.23 -13.50 -0.05
C LEU A 231 1.73 -13.24 -0.26
N VAL A 232 2.55 -14.07 0.40
CA VAL A 232 4.01 -14.09 0.23
C VAL A 232 4.53 -15.51 0.15
#